data_baa2441357938e716573dcbc108be981
#
_entry.id   baa2441357938e716573dcbc108be981
#
_cell.length_a   1.000
_cell.length_b   1.000
_cell.length_c   1.000
_cell.angle_alpha   90.00
_cell.angle_beta   90.00
_cell.angle_gamma   90.00
#
_symmetry.space_group_name_H-M   'P 1'
#
loop_
_entity.id
_entity.type
_entity.pdbx_description
1 polymer ?
#
loop_
_entity_poly.entity_id
_entity_poly.type
_entity_poly.pdbx_seq_one_letter_code
_entity_poly.pdbx_strand_id
1 'polypeptide(L)'
;MFGLNMGVLDTTIMEARNFITAREMLLDGNWLLTTMNGEPRYQKPPLPTWLAAISAFFFELNNYWMRIPGFVMVIILALYNYRLSHKLFISRHLSLIHGFLTLTSFYIIGIVIEAPWDIFAHGFMLIAIYHSINIFSHPVINLKNVIIVGIFLSFSAMSKGPVSFYVLFFPFLIAYFVIFKLPDLKTTVWSILLSLLLALVLGGWWYLYVQYQDTETFLAITKKETSNWSSYNVRPFYYYWSFFVQSGIWTIPAFISLI
;
A
#
# COMPACT_ATOMS: atom_id res chain seq x y z
N MET A 1 2.46 9.07 -21.38
CA MET A 1 3.50 8.19 -21.96
C MET A 1 3.61 6.86 -21.23
N PHE A 2 3.81 6.83 -19.92
CA PHE A 2 3.95 5.58 -19.15
C PHE A 2 2.75 4.63 -19.30
N GLY A 3 1.53 5.14 -19.23
CA GLY A 3 0.31 4.33 -19.37
C GLY A 3 0.07 3.70 -20.75
N LEU A 4 0.65 4.26 -21.81
CA LEU A 4 0.44 3.76 -23.16
C LEU A 4 1.33 2.55 -23.50
N ASN A 5 2.46 2.38 -22.81
CA ASN A 5 3.45 1.32 -23.10
C ASN A 5 3.43 0.19 -22.07
N MET A 6 2.45 0.16 -21.16
CA MET A 6 2.40 -0.86 -20.10
C MET A 6 2.26 -2.29 -20.61
N GLY A 7 1.71 -2.50 -21.80
CA GLY A 7 1.61 -3.84 -22.39
C GLY A 7 2.91 -4.36 -23.02
N VAL A 8 3.85 -3.47 -23.34
CA VAL A 8 5.10 -3.81 -24.05
C VAL A 8 6.26 -4.09 -23.10
N LEU A 9 6.18 -3.58 -21.88
CA LEU A 9 7.24 -3.79 -20.89
C LEU A 9 7.29 -5.25 -20.44
N ASP A 10 8.50 -5.82 -20.41
CA ASP A 10 8.74 -7.15 -19.86
C ASP A 10 8.27 -7.22 -18.40
N THR A 11 7.73 -8.37 -18.02
CA THR A 11 7.31 -8.62 -16.63
C THR A 11 8.50 -8.91 -15.74
N THR A 12 8.60 -8.22 -14.62
CA THR A 12 9.57 -8.57 -13.59
C THR A 12 9.15 -9.86 -12.88
N ILE A 13 10.08 -10.51 -12.18
CA ILE A 13 9.80 -11.74 -11.42
C ILE A 13 8.68 -11.53 -10.39
N MET A 14 8.66 -10.37 -9.73
CA MET A 14 7.66 -10.09 -8.71
C MET A 14 6.28 -9.85 -9.34
N GLU A 15 6.24 -9.14 -10.44
CA GLU A 15 5.02 -8.90 -11.20
C GLU A 15 4.47 -10.21 -11.80
N ALA A 16 5.34 -11.01 -12.42
CA ALA A 16 4.96 -12.32 -12.98
C ALA A 16 4.30 -13.23 -11.92
N ARG A 17 4.83 -13.26 -10.72
CA ARG A 17 4.23 -13.99 -9.59
C ARG A 17 2.79 -13.53 -9.29
N ASN A 18 2.54 -12.23 -9.35
CA ASN A 18 1.20 -11.69 -9.13
C ASN A 18 0.26 -12.05 -10.29
N PHE A 19 0.74 -11.97 -11.52
CA PHE A 19 -0.06 -12.22 -12.71
C PHE A 19 -0.37 -13.70 -12.92
N ILE A 20 0.57 -14.60 -12.61
CA ILE A 20 0.31 -16.05 -12.61
C ILE A 20 -0.80 -16.37 -11.61
N THR A 21 -0.70 -15.84 -10.38
CA THR A 21 -1.74 -16.05 -9.37
C THR A 21 -3.09 -15.46 -9.80
N ALA A 22 -3.11 -14.26 -10.40
CA ALA A 22 -4.34 -13.64 -10.92
C ALA A 22 -4.95 -14.47 -12.06
N ARG A 23 -4.12 -15.04 -12.93
CA ARG A 23 -4.57 -15.95 -14.00
C ARG A 23 -5.20 -17.22 -13.45
N GLU A 24 -4.59 -17.84 -12.45
CA GLU A 24 -5.13 -19.05 -11.81
C GLU A 24 -6.43 -18.76 -11.05
N MET A 25 -6.60 -17.58 -10.47
CA MET A 25 -7.88 -17.15 -9.92
C MET A 25 -8.99 -17.15 -10.97
N LEU A 26 -8.69 -16.72 -12.20
CA LEU A 26 -9.67 -16.65 -13.28
C LEU A 26 -9.95 -18.00 -13.93
N LEU A 27 -8.93 -18.84 -14.13
CA LEU A 27 -9.03 -20.09 -14.84
C LEU A 27 -9.46 -21.24 -13.95
N ASP A 28 -8.92 -21.31 -12.71
CA ASP A 28 -9.09 -22.43 -11.79
C ASP A 28 -10.04 -22.09 -10.64
N GLY A 29 -10.48 -20.83 -10.51
CA GLY A 29 -11.39 -20.39 -9.46
C GLY A 29 -10.75 -20.22 -8.08
N ASN A 30 -9.42 -20.17 -7.97
CA ASN A 30 -8.64 -20.12 -6.72
C ASN A 30 -8.58 -18.70 -6.11
N TRP A 31 -9.73 -18.07 -5.88
CA TRP A 31 -9.78 -16.69 -5.41
C TRP A 31 -9.38 -16.50 -3.95
N LEU A 32 -9.72 -17.43 -3.08
CA LEU A 32 -9.46 -17.34 -1.64
C LEU A 32 -8.23 -18.13 -1.21
N LEU A 33 -8.11 -19.37 -1.68
CA LEU A 33 -6.91 -20.19 -1.52
C LEU A 33 -6.02 -20.00 -2.74
N THR A 34 -5.22 -18.95 -2.69
CA THR A 34 -4.43 -18.51 -3.84
C THR A 34 -3.32 -19.49 -4.18
N THR A 35 -3.11 -19.73 -5.48
CA THR A 35 -2.08 -20.61 -5.99
C THR A 35 -1.15 -19.92 -6.97
N MET A 36 -0.01 -20.51 -7.24
CA MET A 36 0.95 -20.10 -8.26
C MET A 36 1.62 -21.36 -8.83
N ASN A 37 1.43 -21.63 -10.11
CA ASN A 37 1.82 -22.88 -10.78
C ASN A 37 1.22 -24.13 -10.12
N GLY A 38 -0.04 -24.01 -9.68
CA GLY A 38 -0.77 -25.08 -8.99
C GLY A 38 -0.42 -25.25 -7.50
N GLU A 39 0.62 -24.58 -7.01
CA GLU A 39 1.05 -24.69 -5.61
C GLU A 39 0.47 -23.59 -4.73
N PRO A 40 0.14 -23.85 -3.46
CA PRO A 40 -0.40 -22.86 -2.53
C PRO A 40 0.53 -21.66 -2.37
N ARG A 41 -0.06 -20.46 -2.40
CA ARG A 41 0.68 -19.20 -2.31
C ARG A 41 0.05 -18.22 -1.33
N TYR A 42 0.36 -18.34 -0.04
CA TYR A 42 -0.19 -17.52 1.04
C TYR A 42 0.80 -16.49 1.61
N GLN A 43 1.94 -16.27 0.94
CA GLN A 43 2.99 -15.33 1.38
C GLN A 43 2.53 -13.87 1.38
N LYS A 44 1.56 -13.54 0.56
CA LYS A 44 1.02 -12.18 0.42
C LYS A 44 -0.50 -12.21 0.45
N PRO A 45 -1.14 -11.23 1.11
CA PRO A 45 -2.58 -11.08 1.05
C PRO A 45 -3.06 -10.83 -0.37
N PRO A 46 -4.30 -11.24 -0.72
CA PRO A 46 -4.72 -11.36 -2.11
C PRO A 46 -5.25 -10.06 -2.75
N LEU A 47 -5.47 -8.96 -2.02
CA LEU A 47 -6.18 -7.79 -2.55
C LEU A 47 -5.57 -7.24 -3.85
N PRO A 48 -4.25 -7.01 -3.99
CA PRO A 48 -3.69 -6.55 -5.25
C PRO A 48 -3.86 -7.54 -6.39
N THR A 49 -3.79 -8.85 -6.09
CA THR A 49 -4.02 -9.92 -7.06
C THR A 49 -5.48 -9.99 -7.48
N TRP A 50 -6.43 -9.82 -6.54
CA TRP A 50 -7.86 -9.69 -6.87
C TRP A 50 -8.13 -8.52 -7.80
N LEU A 51 -7.53 -7.37 -7.55
CA LEU A 51 -7.70 -6.19 -8.41
C LEU A 51 -7.15 -6.43 -9.81
N ALA A 52 -6.00 -7.10 -9.95
CA ALA A 52 -5.44 -7.49 -11.24
C ALA A 52 -6.34 -8.50 -11.96
N ALA A 53 -6.82 -9.53 -11.25
CA ALA A 53 -7.72 -10.54 -11.79
C ALA A 53 -9.07 -9.93 -12.24
N ILE A 54 -9.67 -9.06 -11.40
CA ILE A 54 -10.92 -8.36 -11.74
C ILE A 54 -10.74 -7.50 -12.98
N SER A 55 -9.64 -6.75 -13.09
CA SER A 55 -9.35 -5.96 -14.29
C SER A 55 -9.25 -6.83 -15.53
N ALA A 56 -8.52 -7.94 -15.47
CA ALA A 56 -8.39 -8.89 -16.57
C ALA A 56 -9.71 -9.60 -16.91
N PHE A 57 -10.56 -9.86 -15.92
CA PHE A 57 -11.89 -10.45 -16.13
C PHE A 57 -12.81 -9.58 -16.97
N PHE A 58 -12.83 -8.27 -16.73
CA PHE A 58 -13.72 -7.34 -17.43
C PHE A 58 -13.22 -6.94 -18.82
N PHE A 59 -11.91 -7.03 -19.07
CA PHE A 59 -11.33 -6.57 -20.32
C PHE A 59 -10.66 -7.71 -21.08
N GLU A 60 -9.45 -8.09 -20.70
CA GLU A 60 -8.69 -9.13 -21.37
C GLU A 60 -7.56 -9.65 -20.45
N LEU A 61 -7.31 -10.96 -20.50
CA LEU A 61 -6.24 -11.60 -19.73
C LEU A 61 -4.87 -11.33 -20.39
N ASN A 62 -4.36 -10.14 -20.18
CA ASN A 62 -3.02 -9.72 -20.59
C ASN A 62 -2.36 -8.78 -19.59
N ASN A 63 -1.05 -8.56 -19.75
CA ASN A 63 -0.25 -7.75 -18.83
C ASN A 63 -0.71 -6.30 -18.75
N TYR A 64 -1.22 -5.75 -19.83
CA TYR A 64 -1.70 -4.36 -19.85
C TYR A 64 -2.85 -4.15 -18.85
N TRP A 65 -3.90 -4.98 -18.98
CA TRP A 65 -5.08 -4.85 -18.12
C TRP A 65 -4.79 -5.22 -16.66
N MET A 66 -3.91 -6.19 -16.41
CA MET A 66 -3.50 -6.54 -15.05
C MET A 66 -2.67 -5.42 -14.37
N ARG A 67 -2.04 -4.52 -15.13
CA ARG A 67 -1.29 -3.36 -14.62
C ARG A 67 -2.19 -2.14 -14.34
N ILE A 68 -3.35 -2.04 -14.98
CA ILE A 68 -4.25 -0.88 -14.83
C ILE A 68 -4.58 -0.54 -13.37
N PRO A 69 -4.95 -1.48 -12.49
CA PRO A 69 -5.23 -1.15 -11.09
C PRO A 69 -4.05 -0.49 -10.36
N GLY A 70 -2.82 -0.95 -10.61
CA GLY A 70 -1.61 -0.35 -10.06
C GLY A 70 -1.41 1.09 -10.57
N PHE A 71 -1.63 1.32 -11.85
CA PHE A 71 -1.56 2.66 -12.45
C PHE A 71 -2.63 3.61 -11.88
N VAL A 72 -3.86 3.14 -11.72
CA VAL A 72 -4.93 3.90 -11.07
C VAL A 72 -4.53 4.26 -9.63
N MET A 73 -3.90 3.33 -8.91
CA MET A 73 -3.43 3.59 -7.56
C MET A 73 -2.34 4.67 -7.51
N VAL A 74 -1.45 4.78 -8.50
CA VAL A 74 -0.48 5.90 -8.60
C VAL A 74 -1.20 7.23 -8.72
N ILE A 75 -2.25 7.31 -9.54
CA ILE A 75 -3.05 8.54 -9.68
C ILE A 75 -3.73 8.89 -8.36
N ILE A 76 -4.31 7.89 -7.69
CA ILE A 76 -4.93 8.07 -6.36
C ILE A 76 -3.88 8.55 -5.34
N LEU A 77 -2.70 7.94 -5.32
CA LEU A 77 -1.60 8.32 -4.44
C LEU A 77 -1.18 9.78 -4.66
N ALA A 78 -1.01 10.19 -5.90
CA ALA A 78 -0.67 11.58 -6.25
C ALA A 78 -1.77 12.56 -5.84
N LEU A 79 -3.04 12.21 -6.08
CA LEU A 79 -4.19 13.03 -5.68
C LEU A 79 -4.27 13.19 -4.15
N TYR A 80 -4.07 12.10 -3.39
CA TYR A 80 -4.10 12.17 -1.93
C TYR A 80 -2.86 12.87 -1.36
N ASN A 81 -1.70 12.77 -1.99
CA ASN A 81 -0.53 13.55 -1.62
C ASN A 81 -0.76 15.06 -1.86
N TYR A 82 -1.37 15.43 -2.99
CA TYR A 82 -1.84 16.80 -3.22
C TYR A 82 -2.80 17.27 -2.12
N ARG A 83 -3.84 16.47 -1.83
CA ARG A 83 -4.86 16.81 -0.82
C ARG A 83 -4.27 16.94 0.59
N LEU A 84 -3.38 16.01 0.96
CA LEU A 84 -2.70 16.01 2.25
C LEU A 84 -1.82 17.28 2.40
N SER A 85 -1.01 17.56 1.38
CA SER A 85 -0.17 18.76 1.34
C SER A 85 -1.01 20.04 1.44
N HIS A 86 -2.10 20.14 0.67
CA HIS A 86 -2.99 21.29 0.72
C HIS A 86 -3.63 21.49 2.09
N LYS A 87 -3.95 20.40 2.76
CA LYS A 87 -4.52 20.42 4.10
C LYS A 87 -3.50 20.87 5.17
N LEU A 88 -2.24 20.48 5.03
CA LEU A 88 -1.19 20.80 6.00
C LEU A 88 -0.56 22.18 5.77
N PHE A 89 -0.34 22.56 4.52
CA PHE A 89 0.42 23.78 4.16
C PHE A 89 -0.42 24.91 3.57
N ILE A 90 -1.70 24.67 3.24
CA ILE A 90 -2.67 25.66 2.72
C ILE A 90 -2.26 26.23 1.34
N SER A 91 -1.03 26.03 0.87
CA SER A 91 -0.54 26.53 -0.42
C SER A 91 -0.91 25.60 -1.57
N ARG A 92 -1.75 26.11 -2.51
CA ARG A 92 -2.14 25.36 -3.71
C ARG A 92 -0.94 25.02 -4.60
N HIS A 93 0.01 25.94 -4.76
CA HIS A 93 1.19 25.71 -5.60
C HIS A 93 2.09 24.62 -5.04
N LEU A 94 2.42 24.67 -3.75
CA LEU A 94 3.20 23.62 -3.10
C LEU A 94 2.48 22.26 -3.16
N SER A 95 1.18 22.25 -2.98
CA SER A 95 0.38 21.02 -3.07
C SER A 95 0.42 20.39 -4.46
N LEU A 96 0.34 21.21 -5.51
CA LEU A 96 0.50 20.74 -6.90
C LEU A 96 1.90 20.16 -7.14
N ILE A 97 2.94 20.81 -6.63
CA ILE A 97 4.32 20.30 -6.71
C ILE A 97 4.41 18.92 -6.05
N HIS A 98 3.84 18.72 -4.87
CA HIS A 98 3.84 17.43 -4.18
C HIS A 98 3.09 16.34 -4.98
N GLY A 99 1.95 16.67 -5.59
CA GLY A 99 1.24 15.76 -6.48
C GLY A 99 2.07 15.37 -7.70
N PHE A 100 2.69 16.34 -8.38
CA PHE A 100 3.57 16.08 -9.52
C PHE A 100 4.85 15.32 -9.13
N LEU A 101 5.43 15.61 -7.97
CA LEU A 101 6.57 14.91 -7.42
C LEU A 101 6.26 13.40 -7.28
N THR A 102 5.06 13.07 -6.81
CA THR A 102 4.61 11.68 -6.72
C THR A 102 4.54 11.00 -8.09
N LEU A 103 3.97 11.69 -9.11
CA LEU A 103 3.81 11.14 -10.46
C LEU A 103 5.12 11.01 -11.24
N THR A 104 6.14 11.81 -10.89
CA THR A 104 7.41 11.88 -11.62
C THR A 104 8.58 11.30 -10.85
N SER A 105 8.36 10.81 -9.64
CA SER A 105 9.36 10.08 -8.87
C SER A 105 9.67 8.75 -9.55
N PHE A 106 10.95 8.51 -9.83
CA PHE A 106 11.43 7.29 -10.44
C PHE A 106 11.05 6.04 -9.63
N TYR A 107 11.13 6.14 -8.31
CA TYR A 107 10.73 5.05 -7.41
C TYR A 107 9.24 4.69 -7.55
N ILE A 108 8.35 5.70 -7.59
CA ILE A 108 6.90 5.45 -7.71
C ILE A 108 6.56 4.82 -9.06
N ILE A 109 7.25 5.23 -10.12
CA ILE A 109 7.06 4.64 -11.45
C ILE A 109 7.55 3.18 -11.47
N GLY A 110 8.71 2.91 -10.87
CA GLY A 110 9.31 1.58 -10.81
C GLY A 110 8.51 0.60 -9.95
N ILE A 111 7.97 1.06 -8.82
CA ILE A 111 7.27 0.21 -7.85
C ILE A 111 5.98 -0.41 -8.41
N VAL A 112 5.33 0.24 -9.39
CA VAL A 112 4.14 -0.30 -10.06
C VAL A 112 4.43 -1.62 -10.76
N ILE A 113 5.65 -1.76 -11.29
CA ILE A 113 6.09 -2.94 -12.05
C ILE A 113 6.87 -3.89 -11.15
N GLU A 114 7.83 -3.38 -10.36
CA GLU A 114 8.73 -4.23 -9.58
C GLU A 114 8.10 -4.78 -8.28
N ALA A 115 7.22 -4.02 -7.65
CA ALA A 115 6.63 -4.40 -6.37
C ALA A 115 5.14 -4.02 -6.32
N PRO A 116 4.28 -4.66 -7.12
CA PRO A 116 2.88 -4.26 -7.30
C PRO A 116 2.07 -4.23 -6.00
N TRP A 117 2.45 -5.00 -4.96
CA TRP A 117 1.77 -4.93 -3.66
C TRP A 117 2.06 -3.63 -2.89
N ASP A 118 3.23 -3.05 -3.08
CA ASP A 118 3.67 -1.86 -2.33
C ASP A 118 2.88 -0.63 -2.71
N ILE A 119 2.61 -0.43 -3.99
CA ILE A 119 1.84 0.73 -4.44
C ILE A 119 0.43 0.75 -3.83
N PHE A 120 -0.22 -0.42 -3.71
CA PHE A 120 -1.53 -0.54 -3.08
C PHE A 120 -1.45 -0.32 -1.58
N ALA A 121 -0.51 -0.97 -0.90
CA ALA A 121 -0.34 -0.85 0.54
C ALA A 121 -0.09 0.62 0.96
N HIS A 122 0.78 1.32 0.25
CA HIS A 122 1.10 2.72 0.53
C HIS A 122 -0.02 3.68 0.08
N GLY A 123 -0.65 3.42 -1.06
CA GLY A 123 -1.76 4.22 -1.56
C GLY A 123 -2.96 4.20 -0.61
N PHE A 124 -3.40 3.02 -0.18
CA PHE A 124 -4.48 2.89 0.79
C PHE A 124 -4.09 3.48 2.15
N MET A 125 -2.84 3.29 2.59
CA MET A 125 -2.35 3.89 3.82
C MET A 125 -2.39 5.42 3.77
N LEU A 126 -2.02 6.05 2.65
CA LEU A 126 -2.08 7.51 2.51
C LEU A 126 -3.52 8.05 2.59
N ILE A 127 -4.49 7.31 2.02
CA ILE A 127 -5.92 7.64 2.16
C ILE A 127 -6.32 7.59 3.65
N ALA A 128 -5.93 6.53 4.36
CA ALA A 128 -6.21 6.40 5.79
C ALA A 128 -5.58 7.55 6.60
N ILE A 129 -4.32 7.90 6.34
CA ILE A 129 -3.62 9.04 6.98
C ILE A 129 -4.37 10.35 6.73
N TYR A 130 -4.77 10.64 5.49
CA TYR A 130 -5.51 11.85 5.17
C TYR A 130 -6.82 11.97 5.98
N HIS A 131 -7.58 10.88 6.07
CA HIS A 131 -8.84 10.86 6.83
C HIS A 131 -8.62 10.84 8.35
N SER A 132 -7.49 10.32 8.83
CA SER A 132 -7.13 10.38 10.25
C SER A 132 -6.94 11.82 10.73
N ILE A 133 -6.40 12.72 9.89
CA ILE A 133 -6.30 14.14 10.23
C ILE A 133 -7.70 14.76 10.44
N ASN A 134 -8.74 14.31 9.72
CA ASN A 134 -10.11 14.77 9.99
C ASN A 134 -10.60 14.31 11.36
N ILE A 135 -10.22 13.09 11.80
CA ILE A 135 -10.54 12.62 13.16
C ILE A 135 -9.85 13.53 14.18
N PHE A 136 -8.57 13.85 13.98
CA PHE A 136 -7.77 14.64 14.93
C PHE A 136 -8.21 16.10 15.03
N SER A 137 -8.91 16.61 14.04
CA SER A 137 -9.36 18.02 13.98
C SER A 137 -10.67 18.26 14.73
N HIS A 138 -11.36 17.23 15.21
CA HIS A 138 -12.68 17.36 15.83
C HIS A 138 -12.70 16.77 17.25
N PRO A 139 -13.37 17.45 18.23
CA PRO A 139 -13.48 16.98 19.61
C PRO A 139 -14.52 15.86 19.81
N VAL A 140 -15.22 15.44 18.74
CA VAL A 140 -16.26 14.40 18.80
C VAL A 140 -15.95 13.28 17.81
N ILE A 141 -16.40 12.07 18.13
CA ILE A 141 -16.19 10.90 17.27
C ILE A 141 -16.94 11.10 15.94
N ASN A 142 -16.19 11.19 14.86
CA ASN A 142 -16.73 11.24 13.51
C ASN A 142 -16.75 9.82 12.90
N LEU A 143 -17.87 9.10 13.07
CA LEU A 143 -18.01 7.72 12.62
C LEU A 143 -17.70 7.55 11.11
N LYS A 144 -18.07 8.52 10.28
CA LYS A 144 -17.74 8.46 8.84
C LYS A 144 -16.24 8.36 8.62
N ASN A 145 -15.44 9.20 9.26
CA ASN A 145 -14.00 9.16 9.11
C ASN A 145 -13.40 7.91 9.78
N VAL A 146 -13.93 7.47 10.93
CA VAL A 146 -13.52 6.21 11.59
C VAL A 146 -13.70 5.02 10.65
N ILE A 147 -14.86 4.91 10.00
CA ILE A 147 -15.15 3.83 9.05
C ILE A 147 -14.22 3.91 7.83
N ILE A 148 -14.05 5.10 7.24
CA ILE A 148 -13.16 5.28 6.09
C ILE A 148 -11.73 4.89 6.46
N VAL A 149 -11.21 5.36 7.59
CA VAL A 149 -9.85 5.02 8.06
C VAL A 149 -9.74 3.50 8.25
N GLY A 150 -10.69 2.87 8.93
CA GLY A 150 -10.69 1.42 9.17
C GLY A 150 -10.69 0.61 7.86
N ILE A 151 -11.52 0.98 6.88
CA ILE A 151 -11.57 0.33 5.56
C ILE A 151 -10.23 0.47 4.83
N PHE A 152 -9.65 1.67 4.75
CA PHE A 152 -8.40 1.85 4.02
C PHE A 152 -7.18 1.29 4.74
N LEU A 153 -7.18 1.24 6.08
CA LEU A 153 -6.22 0.47 6.84
C LEU A 153 -6.33 -1.03 6.55
N SER A 154 -7.55 -1.58 6.45
CA SER A 154 -7.75 -2.99 6.09
C SER A 154 -7.27 -3.29 4.67
N PHE A 155 -7.54 -2.41 3.71
CA PHE A 155 -7.05 -2.58 2.33
C PHE A 155 -5.51 -2.51 2.26
N SER A 156 -4.89 -1.64 3.05
CA SER A 156 -3.43 -1.60 3.18
C SER A 156 -2.88 -2.92 3.76
N ALA A 157 -3.51 -3.44 4.84
CA ALA A 157 -3.17 -4.74 5.43
C ALA A 157 -3.35 -5.89 4.44
N MET A 158 -4.47 -5.90 3.70
CA MET A 158 -4.79 -6.89 2.67
C MET A 158 -3.92 -6.77 1.41
N SER A 159 -3.09 -5.74 1.30
CA SER A 159 -2.14 -5.59 0.19
C SER A 159 -0.77 -6.17 0.52
N LYS A 160 -0.20 -5.87 1.67
CA LYS A 160 1.18 -6.31 2.03
C LYS A 160 1.35 -6.66 3.51
N GLY A 161 0.26 -6.91 4.23
CA GLY A 161 0.31 -7.17 5.68
C GLY A 161 0.63 -5.90 6.49
N PRO A 162 1.32 -6.02 7.63
CA PRO A 162 1.48 -4.91 8.59
C PRO A 162 2.56 -3.88 8.19
N VAL A 163 3.25 -4.05 7.07
CA VAL A 163 4.43 -3.22 6.70
C VAL A 163 4.10 -1.73 6.72
N SER A 164 3.01 -1.30 6.08
CA SER A 164 2.65 0.11 6.01
C SER A 164 2.25 0.72 7.36
N PHE A 165 1.85 -0.12 8.33
CA PHE A 165 1.50 0.35 9.68
C PHE A 165 2.74 0.84 10.43
N TYR A 166 3.81 0.03 10.48
CA TYR A 166 5.01 0.41 11.22
C TYR A 166 5.92 1.37 10.44
N VAL A 167 5.86 1.38 9.10
CA VAL A 167 6.68 2.28 8.28
C VAL A 167 6.05 3.66 8.09
N LEU A 168 4.71 3.74 7.98
CA LEU A 168 4.01 4.97 7.65
C LEU A 168 3.05 5.44 8.76
N PHE A 169 2.11 4.56 9.19
CA PHE A 169 1.01 4.99 10.03
C PHE A 169 1.45 5.36 11.45
N PHE A 170 2.19 4.50 12.13
CA PHE A 170 2.66 4.79 13.50
C PHE A 170 3.66 5.95 13.56
N PRO A 171 4.67 6.05 12.68
CA PRO A 171 5.52 7.24 12.62
C PRO A 171 4.74 8.52 12.36
N PHE A 172 3.74 8.47 11.45
CA PHE A 172 2.84 9.60 11.23
C PHE A 172 2.06 10.00 12.50
N LEU A 173 1.48 9.03 13.21
CA LEU A 173 0.75 9.31 14.46
C LEU A 173 1.66 9.98 15.51
N ILE A 174 2.88 9.44 15.70
CA ILE A 174 3.86 9.99 16.63
C ILE A 174 4.21 11.43 16.23
N ALA A 175 4.60 11.64 14.99
CA ALA A 175 4.95 12.97 14.48
C ALA A 175 3.79 13.97 14.60
N TYR A 176 2.58 13.55 14.24
CA TYR A 176 1.41 14.40 14.33
C TYR A 176 1.10 14.83 15.78
N PHE A 177 1.15 13.88 16.71
CA PHE A 177 0.85 14.16 18.13
C PHE A 177 1.93 14.99 18.82
N VAL A 178 3.17 14.93 18.34
CA VAL A 178 4.26 15.80 18.82
C VAL A 178 4.11 17.24 18.31
N ILE A 179 3.72 17.39 17.05
CA ILE A 179 3.71 18.71 16.37
C ILE A 179 2.40 19.46 16.62
N PHE A 180 1.27 18.76 16.58
CA PHE A 180 -0.05 19.37 16.63
C PHE A 180 -0.77 19.12 17.95
N LYS A 181 -1.39 20.17 18.50
CA LYS A 181 -2.28 20.03 19.66
C LYS A 181 -3.59 19.39 19.23
N LEU A 182 -4.02 18.38 19.97
CA LEU A 182 -5.30 17.72 19.75
C LEU A 182 -6.41 18.45 20.51
N PRO A 183 -7.60 18.66 19.91
CA PRO A 183 -8.76 19.22 20.61
C PRO A 183 -9.22 18.36 21.78
N ASP A 184 -9.25 17.03 21.59
CA ASP A 184 -9.54 16.04 22.64
C ASP A 184 -8.77 14.73 22.39
N LEU A 185 -7.83 14.45 23.28
CA LEU A 185 -6.99 13.25 23.19
C LEU A 185 -7.81 11.95 23.35
N LYS A 186 -8.78 11.95 24.28
CA LYS A 186 -9.59 10.77 24.58
C LYS A 186 -10.42 10.35 23.34
N THR A 187 -11.13 11.29 22.76
CA THR A 187 -11.92 11.04 21.52
C THR A 187 -11.03 10.60 20.36
N THR A 188 -9.87 11.21 20.20
CA THR A 188 -8.89 10.83 19.17
C THR A 188 -8.41 9.39 19.34
N VAL A 189 -8.00 9.01 20.56
CA VAL A 189 -7.53 7.64 20.85
C VAL A 189 -8.64 6.61 20.60
N TRP A 190 -9.86 6.86 21.09
CA TRP A 190 -10.98 5.95 20.84
C TRP A 190 -11.31 5.82 19.36
N SER A 191 -11.27 6.92 18.61
CA SER A 191 -11.51 6.89 17.15
C SER A 191 -10.46 6.06 16.41
N ILE A 192 -9.17 6.18 16.79
CA ILE A 192 -8.10 5.37 16.22
C ILE A 192 -8.28 3.90 16.59
N LEU A 193 -8.57 3.59 17.85
CA LEU A 193 -8.78 2.21 18.29
C LEU A 193 -9.95 1.55 17.57
N LEU A 194 -11.06 2.25 17.38
CA LEU A 194 -12.20 1.76 16.60
C LEU A 194 -11.82 1.54 15.13
N SER A 195 -11.03 2.44 14.53
CA SER A 195 -10.53 2.28 13.15
C SER A 195 -9.60 1.08 13.02
N LEU A 196 -8.69 0.88 13.99
CA LEU A 196 -7.79 -0.28 14.02
C LEU A 196 -8.54 -1.59 14.25
N LEU A 197 -9.55 -1.59 15.12
CA LEU A 197 -10.41 -2.77 15.33
C LEU A 197 -11.15 -3.14 14.04
N LEU A 198 -11.73 -2.16 13.35
CA LEU A 198 -12.37 -2.38 12.06
C LEU A 198 -11.37 -2.90 11.02
N ALA A 199 -10.16 -2.33 10.98
CA ALA A 199 -9.11 -2.78 10.09
C ALA A 199 -8.67 -4.23 10.38
N LEU A 200 -8.60 -4.62 11.65
CA LEU A 200 -8.27 -5.98 12.07
C LEU A 200 -9.35 -6.98 11.60
N VAL A 201 -10.62 -6.63 11.80
CA VAL A 201 -11.75 -7.49 11.40
C VAL A 201 -11.80 -7.64 9.87
N LEU A 202 -11.77 -6.51 9.14
CA LEU A 202 -11.89 -6.52 7.68
C LEU A 202 -10.60 -6.93 6.95
N GLY A 203 -9.44 -6.78 7.56
CA GLY A 203 -8.15 -7.13 6.96
C GLY A 203 -7.59 -8.48 7.43
N GLY A 204 -8.05 -8.96 8.61
CA GLY A 204 -7.56 -10.20 9.22
C GLY A 204 -8.31 -11.45 8.80
N TRP A 205 -9.56 -11.32 8.34
CA TRP A 205 -10.42 -12.46 8.05
C TRP A 205 -9.83 -13.45 7.03
N TRP A 206 -9.11 -12.96 6.01
CA TRP A 206 -8.51 -13.83 5.00
C TRP A 206 -7.43 -14.75 5.60
N TYR A 207 -6.61 -14.23 6.49
CA TYR A 207 -5.59 -15.03 7.18
C TYR A 207 -6.24 -16.13 8.03
N LEU A 208 -7.32 -15.81 8.74
CA LEU A 208 -8.07 -16.78 9.53
C LEU A 208 -8.74 -17.83 8.64
N TYR A 209 -9.28 -17.43 7.50
CA TYR A 209 -9.88 -18.31 6.53
C TYR A 209 -8.86 -19.31 5.97
N VAL A 210 -7.70 -18.82 5.49
CA VAL A 210 -6.64 -19.68 4.94
C VAL A 210 -6.09 -20.63 6.03
N GLN A 211 -5.88 -20.11 7.23
CA GLN A 211 -5.44 -20.94 8.35
C GLN A 211 -6.45 -22.05 8.69
N TYR A 212 -7.75 -21.77 8.60
CA TYR A 212 -8.78 -22.76 8.85
C TYR A 212 -8.86 -23.83 7.76
N GLN A 213 -8.70 -23.46 6.49
CA GLN A 213 -8.85 -24.34 5.34
C GLN A 213 -7.59 -25.18 5.06
N ASP A 214 -6.41 -24.61 5.27
CA ASP A 214 -5.11 -25.23 4.97
C ASP A 214 -4.08 -24.86 6.05
N THR A 215 -4.29 -25.41 7.24
CA THR A 215 -3.50 -25.09 8.44
C THR A 215 -2.02 -25.44 8.26
N GLU A 216 -1.71 -26.61 7.69
CA GLU A 216 -0.33 -27.09 7.58
C GLU A 216 0.50 -26.20 6.66
N THR A 217 0.01 -25.94 5.45
CA THR A 217 0.71 -25.11 4.47
C THR A 217 0.81 -23.67 4.96
N PHE A 218 -0.27 -23.13 5.55
CA PHE A 218 -0.26 -21.79 6.10
C PHE A 218 0.80 -21.60 7.19
N LEU A 219 0.88 -22.51 8.15
CA LEU A 219 1.88 -22.47 9.22
C LEU A 219 3.31 -22.63 8.69
N ALA A 220 3.52 -23.52 7.73
CA ALA A 220 4.83 -23.72 7.09
C ALA A 220 5.30 -22.43 6.37
N ILE A 221 4.40 -21.81 5.58
CA ILE A 221 4.68 -20.56 4.87
C ILE A 221 4.94 -19.43 5.86
N THR A 222 4.09 -19.27 6.88
CA THR A 222 4.23 -18.22 7.89
C THR A 222 5.55 -18.34 8.65
N LYS A 223 5.93 -19.56 9.06
CA LYS A 223 7.21 -19.83 9.73
C LYS A 223 8.39 -19.46 8.82
N LYS A 224 8.33 -19.80 7.54
CA LYS A 224 9.36 -19.47 6.56
C LYS A 224 9.49 -17.96 6.37
N GLU A 225 8.36 -17.24 6.20
CA GLU A 225 8.36 -15.77 6.05
C GLU A 225 8.89 -15.07 7.31
N THR A 226 8.49 -15.53 8.51
CA THR A 226 9.00 -14.96 9.78
C THR A 226 10.50 -15.21 9.94
N SER A 227 10.99 -16.41 9.59
CA SER A 227 12.43 -16.70 9.57
C SER A 227 13.18 -15.81 8.58
N ASN A 228 12.61 -15.60 7.39
CA ASN A 228 13.19 -14.67 6.41
C ASN A 228 13.31 -13.25 6.97
N TRP A 229 12.32 -12.76 7.71
CA TRP A 229 12.37 -11.41 8.30
C TRP A 229 13.48 -11.26 9.34
N SER A 230 13.78 -12.30 10.11
CA SER A 230 14.86 -12.30 11.11
C SER A 230 16.26 -12.45 10.49
N SER A 231 16.35 -13.06 9.31
CA SER A 231 17.60 -13.35 8.60
C SER A 231 17.85 -12.47 7.38
N TYR A 232 17.02 -11.45 7.17
CA TYR A 232 17.20 -10.51 6.04
C TYR A 232 18.59 -9.89 6.11
N ASN A 233 19.32 -9.98 4.99
CA ASN A 233 20.66 -9.45 4.87
C ASN A 233 20.72 -7.99 5.34
N VAL A 234 21.32 -7.75 6.49
CA VAL A 234 21.65 -6.40 6.94
C VAL A 234 22.64 -5.84 5.94
N ARG A 235 22.21 -4.89 5.13
CA ARG A 235 23.07 -4.23 4.17
C ARG A 235 23.88 -3.16 4.89
N PRO A 236 25.15 -2.92 4.50
CA PRO A 236 25.91 -1.79 5.02
C PRO A 236 25.19 -0.47 4.75
N PHE A 237 25.38 0.52 5.61
CA PHE A 237 24.67 1.81 5.49
C PHE A 237 24.86 2.48 4.13
N TYR A 238 25.99 2.32 3.49
CA TYR A 238 26.28 2.88 2.16
C TYR A 238 25.43 2.23 1.04
N TYR A 239 24.83 1.08 1.25
CA TYR A 239 23.90 0.47 0.30
C TYR A 239 22.67 1.38 0.08
N TYR A 240 22.28 2.13 1.10
CA TYR A 240 21.11 3.00 1.05
C TYR A 240 21.36 4.35 0.35
N TRP A 241 22.58 4.61 -0.15
CA TRP A 241 22.86 5.79 -0.98
C TRP A 241 21.95 5.85 -2.23
N SER A 242 21.48 4.70 -2.72
CA SER A 242 20.54 4.59 -3.83
C SER A 242 19.23 5.33 -3.59
N PHE A 243 18.88 5.62 -2.32
CA PHE A 243 17.74 6.46 -1.95
C PHE A 243 17.74 7.80 -2.72
N PHE A 244 18.90 8.41 -2.89
CA PHE A 244 19.04 9.67 -3.62
C PHE A 244 18.76 9.51 -5.12
N VAL A 245 19.15 8.38 -5.73
CA VAL A 245 18.92 8.09 -7.15
C VAL A 245 17.44 7.74 -7.40
N GLN A 246 16.79 7.10 -6.44
CA GLN A 246 15.39 6.70 -6.54
C GLN A 246 14.41 7.88 -6.66
N SER A 247 14.80 9.04 -6.17
CA SER A 247 14.03 10.29 -6.35
C SER A 247 14.09 10.82 -7.80
N GLY A 248 15.02 10.32 -8.63
CA GLY A 248 15.18 10.72 -10.02
C GLY A 248 15.53 12.21 -10.17
N ILE A 249 14.75 12.94 -10.98
CA ILE A 249 14.95 14.39 -11.20
C ILE A 249 14.79 15.23 -9.92
N TRP A 250 14.15 14.68 -8.89
CA TRP A 250 13.90 15.36 -7.62
C TRP A 250 15.04 15.22 -6.61
N THR A 251 16.08 14.47 -6.92
CA THR A 251 17.25 14.28 -6.05
C THR A 251 17.91 15.61 -5.68
N ILE A 252 18.15 16.46 -6.68
CA ILE A 252 18.82 17.77 -6.47
C ILE A 252 17.97 18.70 -5.59
N PRO A 253 16.68 18.95 -5.90
CA PRO A 253 15.81 19.73 -5.01
C PRO A 253 15.70 19.17 -3.59
N ALA A 254 15.61 17.83 -3.43
CA ALA A 254 15.58 17.20 -2.11
C ALA A 254 16.87 17.46 -1.32
N PHE A 255 18.02 17.40 -1.98
CA PHE A 255 19.31 17.68 -1.34
C PHE A 255 19.42 19.15 -0.89
N ILE A 256 19.00 20.08 -1.73
CA ILE A 256 19.01 21.52 -1.43
C ILE A 256 18.07 21.84 -0.26
N SER A 257 16.95 21.11 -0.13
CA SER A 257 15.97 21.34 0.96
C SER A 257 16.42 20.82 2.32
N LEU A 258 17.49 20.02 2.39
CA LEU A 258 18.06 19.51 3.64
C LEU A 258 19.16 20.43 4.23
N ILE A 259 19.61 21.40 3.45
CA ILE A 259 20.61 22.41 3.85
C ILE A 259 19.90 23.70 4.26
#